data_659c2a8c49c048b939c4f19e4464827b
#
_entry.id   659c2a8c49c048b939c4f19e4464827b
#
_cell.length_a   1.000
_cell.length_b   1.000
_cell.length_c   1.000
_cell.angle_alpha   90.00
_cell.angle_beta   90.00
_cell.angle_gamma   90.00
#
_symmetry.space_group_name_H-M   'P 1'
#
loop_
_entity.id
_entity.type
_entity.pdbx_description
1 polymer ?
#
loop_
_entity_poly.entity_id
_entity_poly.type
_entity_poly.pdbx_seq_one_letter_code
_entity_poly.pdbx_strand_id
1 'polypeptide(L)' 'MISIGKMRKCHGKNVLLTYNDGTQIKDKCICYLKKEEDYEEPSIEFADGIVNQSEIKSIEILD' A
#
# COMPACT_ATOMS: atom_id res chain seq x y z
N MET A 1 11.65 0.07 4.76
CA MET A 1 10.47 -0.52 4.10
C MET A 1 9.26 -0.40 5.02
N ILE A 2 8.09 -0.09 4.47
CA ILE A 2 6.88 0.03 5.26
C ILE A 2 6.52 -1.32 5.89
N SER A 3 5.94 -1.30 7.09
CA SER A 3 5.57 -2.53 7.78
C SER A 3 4.28 -3.15 7.22
N ILE A 4 4.19 -4.46 7.31
CA ILE A 4 2.98 -5.19 6.89
C ILE A 4 1.79 -4.75 7.75
N GLY A 5 2.00 -4.51 9.04
CA GLY A 5 0.94 -4.04 9.92
C GLY A 5 0.34 -2.71 9.45
N LYS A 6 1.18 -1.78 8.99
CA LYS A 6 0.71 -0.51 8.45
C LYS A 6 -0.09 -0.73 7.17
N MET A 7 0.36 -1.62 6.30
CA MET A 7 -0.35 -1.94 5.06
C MET A 7 -1.74 -2.53 5.35
N ARG A 8 -1.84 -3.41 6.33
CA ARG A 8 -3.12 -3.99 6.71
C ARG A 8 -4.13 -2.95 7.18
N LYS A 9 -3.65 -1.94 7.90
CA LYS A 9 -4.52 -0.88 8.41
C LYS A 9 -5.12 -0.02 7.31
N CYS A 10 -4.53 -0.05 6.12
CA CYS A 10 -5.00 0.75 4.99
C CYS A 10 -6.25 0.19 4.33
N HIS A 11 -6.56 -1.08 4.56
CA HIS A 11 -7.69 -1.76 3.92
C HIS A 11 -8.98 -0.96 4.10
N GLY A 12 -9.59 -0.56 2.98
CA GLY A 12 -10.84 0.18 2.98
C GLY A 12 -10.73 1.65 3.38
N LYS A 13 -9.51 2.17 3.56
CA LYS A 13 -9.30 3.55 4.04
C LYS A 13 -8.79 4.44 2.92
N ASN A 14 -9.07 5.75 3.05
CA ASN A 14 -8.42 6.74 2.21
C ASN A 14 -7.02 6.99 2.74
N VAL A 15 -6.04 7.00 1.85
CA VAL A 15 -4.64 7.10 2.24
C VAL A 15 -3.88 8.07 1.35
N LEU A 16 -2.81 8.62 1.89
CA LEU A 16 -1.78 9.32 1.14
C LEU A 16 -0.57 8.40 1.10
N LEU A 17 -0.25 7.87 -0.07
CA LEU A 17 0.85 6.95 -0.25
C LEU A 17 2.01 7.67 -0.92
N THR A 18 3.21 7.52 -0.35
CA THR A 18 4.43 8.08 -0.91
C THR A 18 5.30 6.94 -1.44
N TYR A 19 5.65 7.00 -2.72
CA TYR A 19 6.58 6.05 -3.32
C TYR A 19 8.01 6.37 -2.92
N ASN A 20 8.92 5.42 -3.13
CA ASN A 20 10.33 5.61 -2.81
C ASN A 20 10.98 6.77 -3.57
N ASP A 21 10.48 7.11 -4.74
CA ASP A 21 10.99 8.21 -5.54
C ASP A 21 10.40 9.57 -5.14
N GLY A 22 9.54 9.60 -4.13
CA GLY A 22 8.91 10.82 -3.66
C GLY A 22 7.56 11.13 -4.28
N THR A 23 7.17 10.40 -5.31
CA THR A 23 5.85 10.57 -5.94
C THR A 23 4.77 10.19 -4.92
N GLN A 24 3.64 10.90 -4.93
CA GLN A 24 2.54 10.64 -4.01
C GLN A 24 1.24 10.38 -4.76
N ILE A 25 0.40 9.53 -4.19
CA ILE A 25 -0.98 9.36 -4.63
C ILE A 25 -1.89 9.46 -3.40
N LYS A 26 -3.09 10.00 -3.62
CA LYS A 26 -4.12 10.11 -2.59
C LYS A 26 -5.35 9.39 -3.13
N ASP A 27 -5.67 8.25 -2.55
CA ASP A 27 -6.74 7.41 -3.07
C ASP A 27 -7.24 6.48 -1.97
N LYS A 28 -8.34 5.81 -2.25
CA LYS A 28 -8.88 4.80 -1.34
C LYS A 28 -8.21 3.46 -1.60
N CYS A 29 -7.66 2.87 -0.56
CA CYS A 29 -7.13 1.52 -0.63
C CYS A 29 -8.31 0.54 -0.66
N ILE A 30 -8.48 -0.17 -1.77
CA ILE A 30 -9.57 -1.11 -1.92
C ILE A 30 -9.33 -2.33 -1.04
N CYS A 31 -8.09 -2.83 -1.05
CA CYS A 31 -7.80 -4.10 -0.42
C CYS A 31 -6.31 -4.22 -0.09
N TYR A 32 -6.00 -4.84 1.05
CA TYR A 32 -4.65 -5.30 1.35
C TYR A 32 -4.53 -6.73 0.81
N LEU A 33 -3.48 -6.99 0.04
CA LEU A 33 -3.23 -8.30 -0.56
C LEU A 33 -2.00 -8.92 0.09
N LYS A 34 -2.20 -9.98 0.88
CA LYS A 34 -1.08 -10.70 1.48
C LYS A 34 -0.37 -11.52 0.41
N LYS A 35 0.93 -11.77 0.62
CA LYS A 35 1.66 -12.65 -0.29
C LYS A 35 1.15 -14.09 -0.12
N GLU A 36 1.15 -14.83 -1.22
CA GLU A 36 0.73 -16.24 -1.21
C GLU A 36 1.89 -17.19 -1.47
N GLU A 37 2.95 -16.69 -2.12
CA GLU A 37 4.14 -17.47 -2.42
C GLU A 37 5.37 -16.79 -1.83
N ASP A 38 6.43 -17.55 -1.54
CA ASP A 38 7.64 -17.01 -0.93
C ASP A 38 8.32 -15.93 -1.77
N TYR A 39 8.18 -16.00 -3.09
CA TYR A 39 8.78 -15.01 -3.99
C TYR A 39 7.93 -13.75 -4.16
N GLU A 40 6.72 -13.75 -3.64
CA GLU A 40 5.83 -12.60 -3.73
C GLU A 40 6.03 -11.68 -2.53
N GLU A 41 5.49 -10.48 -2.62
CA GLU A 41 5.48 -9.56 -1.49
C GLU A 41 4.05 -9.04 -1.28
N PRO A 42 3.73 -8.58 -0.06
CA PRO A 42 2.42 -7.98 0.19
C PRO A 42 2.23 -6.75 -0.69
N SER A 43 0.98 -6.46 -1.02
CA SER A 43 0.67 -5.31 -1.87
C SER A 43 -0.64 -4.68 -1.42
N ILE A 44 -0.91 -3.51 -2.01
CA ILE A 44 -2.14 -2.75 -1.77
C ILE A 44 -2.80 -2.51 -3.11
N GLU A 45 -4.10 -2.78 -3.18
CA GLU A 45 -4.87 -2.56 -4.39
C GLU A 45 -5.59 -1.23 -4.36
N PHE A 46 -5.41 -0.45 -5.43
CA PHE A 46 -6.16 0.77 -5.71
C PHE A 46 -6.94 0.57 -7.01
N ALA A 47 -7.86 1.49 -7.33
CA ALA A 47 -8.66 1.39 -8.55
C ALA A 47 -7.80 1.29 -9.81
N ASP A 48 -6.66 1.97 -9.82
CA ASP A 48 -5.78 2.02 -10.99
C ASP A 48 -4.73 0.91 -11.03
N GLY A 49 -4.65 0.07 -10.01
CA GLY A 49 -3.67 -1.00 -10.00
C GLY A 49 -3.19 -1.37 -8.61
N ILE A 50 -2.09 -2.11 -8.58
CA ILE A 50 -1.52 -2.67 -7.36
C ILE A 50 -0.15 -2.06 -7.09
N VAL A 51 0.11 -1.73 -5.82
CA VAL A 51 1.40 -1.21 -5.38
C VAL A 51 2.03 -2.19 -4.41
N ASN A 52 3.24 -2.64 -4.71
CA ASN A 52 3.95 -3.61 -3.87
C ASN A 52 4.64 -2.94 -2.69
N GLN A 53 4.83 -3.71 -1.61
CA GLN A 53 5.46 -3.22 -0.39
C GLN A 53 6.81 -2.53 -0.68
N SER A 54 7.62 -3.10 -1.55
CA SER A 54 8.97 -2.57 -1.84
C SER A 54 8.95 -1.22 -2.54
N GLU A 55 7.82 -0.82 -3.13
CA GLU A 55 7.69 0.46 -3.83
C GLU A 55 7.28 1.59 -2.90
N ILE A 56 6.86 1.27 -1.68
CA ILE A 56 6.22 2.24 -0.77
C ILE A 56 7.24 2.77 0.23
N LYS A 57 7.39 4.09 0.29
CA LYS A 57 8.18 4.75 1.32
C LYS A 57 7.35 4.93 2.59
N SER A 58 6.13 5.43 2.45
CA SER A 58 5.26 5.66 3.60
C SER A 58 3.80 5.75 3.19
N ILE A 59 2.92 5.53 4.15
CA ILE A 59 1.47 5.69 3.97
C ILE A 59 0.92 6.45 5.16
N GLU A 60 0.09 7.46 4.87
CA GLU A 60 -0.69 8.16 5.89
C GLU A 60 -2.16 7.81 5.70
N ILE A 61 -2.80 7.33 6.75
CA ILE A 61 -4.23 7.00 6.72
C ILE A 61 -4.99 8.28 7.03
N LEU A 62 -5.88 8.69 6.11
CA LEU A 62 -6.59 9.96 6.19
C LEU A 62 -7.96 9.86 6.84
N ASP A 63 -8.51 8.66 6.94
CA ASP A 63 -9.82 8.43 7.57
C ASP A 63 -9.73 8.37 9.08
#